data_8eb6ff37defaf2392880d2c28a6009dc
#
_entry.id   8eb6ff37defaf2392880d2c28a6009dc
#
_cell.length_a   1.000
_cell.length_b   1.000
_cell.length_c   1.000
_cell.angle_alpha   90.00
_cell.angle_beta   90.00
_cell.angle_gamma   90.00
#
_symmetry.space_group_name_H-M   'P 1'
#
loop_
_entity.id
_entity.type
_entity.pdbx_description
1 polymer ?
#
loop_
_entity_poly.entity_id
_entity_poly.type
_entity_poly.pdbx_seq_one_letter_code
_entity_poly.pdbx_strand_id
1 'polypeptide(L)'
;MQAEWSHDSIRHGLITMLPRLKRFADVLIGDKRDGRALLARSLRRMLAEQHRYQRGTPLDRWAFAEIYRLWLHELRDHADPMRQVKPDDQSFEGLFLDSPEEDVDALTASFLGNLPPQQRCTLLLVYGEGYDYEDAGRVLDSPPDTVAARLIRASASLADRLGLGAQVPASATIETLYPKGPQEHHDRTQ
;
A
#
# COMPACT_ATOMS: atom_id res chain seq x y z
N MET A 1 23.52 8.64 18.03
CA MET A 1 22.47 8.80 19.05
C MET A 1 21.23 8.11 18.46
N GLN A 2 21.03 6.82 18.81
CA GLN A 2 19.92 6.01 18.29
C GLN A 2 18.68 6.40 19.08
N ALA A 3 17.68 6.98 18.40
CA ALA A 3 16.38 7.24 19.00
C ALA A 3 15.82 5.89 19.47
N GLU A 4 15.66 5.71 20.76
CA GLU A 4 14.93 4.59 21.34
C GLU A 4 13.47 4.72 20.89
N TRP A 5 13.06 3.87 19.95
CA TRP A 5 11.67 3.73 19.59
C TRP A 5 10.93 3.11 20.77
N SER A 6 10.41 3.96 21.64
CA SER A 6 9.50 3.55 22.71
C SER A 6 8.14 3.18 22.12
N HIS A 7 7.32 2.47 22.87
CA HIS A 7 5.92 2.18 22.50
C HIS A 7 5.17 3.44 22.06
N ASP A 8 5.44 4.56 22.70
CA ASP A 8 4.85 5.85 22.38
C ASP A 8 5.31 6.39 21.01
N SER A 9 6.55 6.12 20.61
CA SER A 9 7.08 6.56 19.30
C SER A 9 6.42 5.84 18.14
N ILE A 10 6.20 4.52 18.24
CA ILE A 10 5.51 3.73 17.23
C ILE A 10 4.06 4.21 17.11
N ARG A 11 3.38 4.35 18.23
CA ARG A 11 2.00 4.84 18.27
C ARG A 11 1.87 6.22 17.62
N HIS A 12 2.75 7.16 18.00
CA HIS A 12 2.76 8.50 17.42
C HIS A 12 3.03 8.47 15.92
N GLY A 13 4.00 7.69 15.46
CA GLY A 13 4.30 7.51 14.05
C GLY A 13 3.13 6.94 13.26
N LEU A 14 2.43 5.93 13.79
CA LEU A 14 1.23 5.38 13.16
C LEU A 14 0.10 6.41 13.05
N ILE A 15 -0.10 7.24 14.09
CA ILE A 15 -1.10 8.32 14.06
C ILE A 15 -0.77 9.34 12.96
N THR A 16 0.48 9.77 12.86
CA THR A 16 0.92 10.72 11.83
C THR A 16 0.70 10.17 10.41
N MET A 17 0.79 8.86 10.24
CA MET A 17 0.65 8.19 8.94
C MET A 17 -0.79 7.77 8.62
N LEU A 18 -1.76 7.98 9.52
CA LEU A 18 -3.14 7.51 9.34
C LEU A 18 -3.75 7.84 7.97
N PRO A 19 -3.61 9.04 7.41
CA PRO A 19 -4.17 9.36 6.08
C PRO A 19 -3.59 8.46 4.97
N ARG A 20 -2.28 8.23 5.00
CA ARG A 20 -1.59 7.36 4.03
C ARG A 20 -2.03 5.90 4.17
N LEU A 21 -2.08 5.40 5.42
CA LEU A 21 -2.51 4.03 5.73
C LEU A 21 -3.97 3.79 5.35
N LYS A 22 -4.85 4.79 5.60
CA LYS A 22 -6.26 4.75 5.19
C LYS A 22 -6.37 4.65 3.67
N ARG A 23 -5.71 5.53 2.92
CA ARG A 23 -5.70 5.50 1.46
C ARG A 23 -5.24 4.14 0.92
N PHE A 24 -4.20 3.56 1.52
CA PHE A 24 -3.71 2.24 1.12
C PHE A 24 -4.75 1.14 1.36
N ALA A 25 -5.39 1.12 2.51
CA ALA A 25 -6.43 0.13 2.84
C ALA A 25 -7.66 0.28 1.92
N ASP A 26 -8.10 1.52 1.66
CA ASP A 26 -9.21 1.80 0.75
C ASP A 26 -8.92 1.34 -0.68
N VAL A 27 -7.71 1.62 -1.19
CA VAL A 27 -7.26 1.16 -2.51
C VAL A 27 -7.12 -0.36 -2.56
N LEU A 28 -6.64 -0.99 -1.51
CA LEU A 28 -6.46 -2.44 -1.44
C LEU A 28 -7.80 -3.18 -1.51
N ILE A 29 -8.79 -2.75 -0.75
CA ILE A 29 -10.13 -3.35 -0.70
C ILE A 29 -10.96 -2.90 -1.92
N GLY A 30 -10.88 -1.62 -2.31
CA GLY A 30 -11.72 -1.01 -3.33
C GLY A 30 -13.06 -0.49 -2.79
N ASP A 31 -13.26 -0.55 -1.49
CA ASP A 31 -14.41 0.01 -0.78
C ASP A 31 -13.93 0.76 0.48
N LYS A 32 -14.43 1.98 0.69
CA LYS A 32 -14.00 2.86 1.80
C LYS A 32 -14.41 2.31 3.18
N ARG A 33 -15.58 1.68 3.30
CA ARG A 33 -16.07 1.14 4.57
C ARG A 33 -15.24 -0.06 5.01
N ASP A 34 -15.06 -1.01 4.11
CA ASP A 34 -14.30 -2.22 4.38
C ASP A 34 -12.80 -1.93 4.52
N GLY A 35 -12.28 -0.93 3.78
CA GLY A 35 -10.92 -0.41 3.94
C GLY A 35 -10.67 0.16 5.34
N ARG A 36 -11.61 0.96 5.89
CA ARG A 36 -11.53 1.45 7.28
C ARG A 36 -11.55 0.30 8.29
N ALA A 37 -12.39 -0.70 8.09
CA ALA A 37 -12.46 -1.87 8.97
C ALA A 37 -11.15 -2.67 8.94
N LEU A 38 -10.56 -2.90 7.76
CA LEU A 38 -9.24 -3.52 7.62
C LEU A 38 -8.16 -2.71 8.36
N LEU A 39 -8.12 -1.38 8.14
CA LEU A 39 -7.17 -0.50 8.80
C LEU A 39 -7.29 -0.56 10.33
N ALA A 40 -8.51 -0.51 10.86
CA ALA A 40 -8.75 -0.59 12.30
C ALA A 40 -8.23 -1.90 12.90
N ARG A 41 -8.48 -3.04 12.25
CA ARG A 41 -7.94 -4.34 12.66
C ARG A 41 -6.41 -4.39 12.58
N SER A 42 -5.84 -3.84 11.51
CA SER A 42 -4.39 -3.78 11.31
C SER A 42 -3.70 -2.95 12.39
N LEU A 43 -4.25 -1.78 12.72
CA LEU A 43 -3.71 -0.90 13.77
C LEU A 43 -3.76 -1.58 15.15
N ARG A 44 -4.88 -2.24 15.49
CA ARG A 44 -4.96 -3.02 16.75
C ARG A 44 -3.86 -4.07 16.82
N ARG A 45 -3.68 -4.82 15.73
CA ARG A 45 -2.66 -5.87 15.65
C ARG A 45 -1.26 -5.29 15.76
N MET A 46 -0.95 -4.23 15.02
CA MET A 46 0.35 -3.55 15.09
C MET A 46 0.67 -3.04 16.50
N LEU A 47 -0.32 -2.47 17.20
CA LEU A 47 -0.16 -1.98 18.56
C LEU A 47 -0.02 -3.11 19.59
N ALA A 48 -0.72 -4.23 19.39
CA ALA A 48 -0.59 -5.41 20.26
C ALA A 48 0.75 -6.15 20.05
N GLU A 49 1.22 -6.20 18.80
CA GLU A 49 2.39 -6.96 18.37
C GLU A 49 3.61 -6.07 18.07
N GLN A 50 3.75 -4.90 18.73
CA GLN A 50 4.84 -3.93 18.50
C GLN A 50 6.25 -4.55 18.63
N HIS A 51 6.39 -5.61 19.43
CA HIS A 51 7.65 -6.34 19.59
C HIS A 51 8.12 -6.99 18.28
N ARG A 52 7.24 -7.18 17.29
CA ARG A 52 7.57 -7.71 15.96
C ARG A 52 8.17 -6.65 15.03
N TYR A 53 8.07 -5.38 15.41
CA TYR A 53 8.70 -4.31 14.64
C TYR A 53 10.22 -4.43 14.72
N GLN A 54 10.86 -4.66 13.59
CA GLN A 54 12.31 -4.79 13.53
C GLN A 54 12.95 -3.40 13.45
N ARG A 55 13.80 -3.09 14.40
CA ARG A 55 14.59 -1.86 14.39
C ARG A 55 15.42 -1.77 13.11
N GLY A 56 15.36 -0.61 12.44
CA GLY A 56 16.03 -0.39 11.15
C GLY A 56 15.12 -0.52 9.92
N THR A 57 13.94 -1.11 10.06
CA THR A 57 12.91 -1.02 9.02
C THR A 57 12.18 0.33 9.12
N PRO A 58 11.99 1.10 8.04
CA PRO A 58 11.15 2.28 8.09
C PRO A 58 9.74 1.93 8.53
N LEU A 59 9.17 2.76 9.43
CA LEU A 59 7.88 2.46 10.07
C LEU A 59 6.74 2.37 9.05
N ASP A 60 6.77 3.21 8.02
CA ASP A 60 5.78 3.21 6.95
C ASP A 60 5.78 1.89 6.16
N ARG A 61 6.95 1.40 5.79
CA ARG A 61 7.08 0.11 5.08
C ARG A 61 6.55 -1.05 5.92
N TRP A 62 6.89 -1.07 7.20
CA TRP A 62 6.36 -2.07 8.12
C TRP A 62 4.84 -1.99 8.24
N ALA A 63 4.29 -0.79 8.41
CA ALA A 63 2.85 -0.59 8.57
C ALA A 63 2.06 -1.00 7.31
N PHE A 64 2.50 -0.60 6.12
CA PHE A 64 1.89 -1.04 4.86
C PHE A 64 1.96 -2.57 4.69
N ALA A 65 3.10 -3.18 5.02
CA ALA A 65 3.27 -4.62 4.94
C ALA A 65 2.33 -5.36 5.92
N GLU A 66 2.10 -4.84 7.14
CA GLU A 66 1.18 -5.45 8.10
C GLU A 66 -0.29 -5.37 7.61
N ILE A 67 -0.71 -4.25 7.01
CA ILE A 67 -2.05 -4.13 6.40
C ILE A 67 -2.20 -5.15 5.28
N TYR A 68 -1.21 -5.25 4.39
CA TYR A 68 -1.25 -6.18 3.26
C TYR A 68 -1.27 -7.66 3.69
N ARG A 69 -0.48 -8.03 4.70
CA ARG A 69 -0.45 -9.38 5.26
C ARG A 69 -1.78 -9.76 5.91
N LEU A 70 -2.37 -8.85 6.67
CA LEU A 70 -3.68 -9.10 7.29
C LEU A 70 -4.75 -9.32 6.22
N TRP A 71 -4.78 -8.49 5.18
CA TRP A 71 -5.70 -8.66 4.06
C TRP A 71 -5.52 -10.02 3.37
N LEU A 72 -4.28 -10.43 3.09
CA LEU A 72 -4.01 -11.75 2.50
C LEU A 72 -4.47 -12.89 3.41
N HIS A 73 -4.33 -12.72 4.72
CA HIS A 73 -4.79 -13.71 5.71
C HIS A 73 -6.31 -13.82 5.67
N GLU A 74 -7.02 -12.68 5.72
CA GLU A 74 -8.48 -12.65 5.65
C GLU A 74 -9.02 -13.24 4.33
N LEU A 75 -8.37 -12.98 3.20
CA LEU A 75 -8.75 -13.60 1.92
C LEU A 75 -8.66 -15.14 1.96
N ARG A 76 -7.61 -15.68 2.59
CA ARG A 76 -7.45 -17.14 2.72
C ARG A 76 -8.50 -17.73 3.66
N ASP A 77 -8.79 -17.04 4.76
CA ASP A 77 -9.80 -17.48 5.73
C ASP A 77 -11.23 -17.43 5.14
N HIS A 78 -11.53 -16.44 4.30
CA HIS A 78 -12.82 -16.39 3.58
C HIS A 78 -12.94 -17.45 2.48
N ALA A 79 -11.83 -17.92 1.94
CA ALA A 79 -11.81 -19.03 0.99
C ALA A 79 -12.01 -20.40 1.66
N ASP A 80 -11.89 -20.49 2.99
CA ASP A 80 -12.16 -21.70 3.78
C ASP A 80 -13.51 -21.62 4.50
N PRO A 81 -14.54 -22.35 4.04
CA PRO A 81 -15.90 -22.30 4.62
C PRO A 81 -15.98 -22.68 6.11
N MET A 82 -14.94 -23.35 6.63
CA MET A 82 -14.88 -23.81 8.02
C MET A 82 -14.35 -22.76 9.01
N ARG A 83 -13.85 -21.61 8.53
CA ARG A 83 -13.17 -20.60 9.35
C ARG A 83 -13.87 -19.23 9.29
N GLN A 84 -15.13 -19.20 9.68
CA GLN A 84 -15.81 -17.92 9.87
C GLN A 84 -15.42 -17.29 11.22
N VAL A 85 -14.40 -16.43 11.20
CA VAL A 85 -14.09 -15.56 12.34
C VAL A 85 -15.03 -14.35 12.27
N LYS A 86 -15.87 -14.18 13.29
CA LYS A 86 -16.70 -12.99 13.43
C LYS A 86 -15.81 -11.76 13.64
N PRO A 87 -16.01 -10.65 12.91
CA PRO A 87 -15.31 -9.40 13.18
C PRO A 87 -15.76 -8.84 14.55
N ASP A 88 -14.82 -8.61 15.44
CA ASP A 88 -15.06 -7.85 16.67
C ASP A 88 -14.90 -6.36 16.35
N ASP A 89 -16.01 -5.64 16.20
CA ASP A 89 -16.14 -4.41 15.39
C ASP A 89 -16.33 -3.12 16.23
N GLN A 90 -15.89 -3.03 17.52
CA GLN A 90 -16.44 -1.93 18.33
C GLN A 90 -15.49 -0.84 18.85
N SER A 91 -14.19 -0.78 18.53
CA SER A 91 -13.31 0.13 19.30
C SER A 91 -12.63 1.28 18.56
N PHE A 92 -12.77 1.43 17.25
CA PHE A 92 -11.99 2.44 16.48
C PHE A 92 -12.81 3.36 15.58
N GLU A 93 -14.13 3.30 15.59
CA GLU A 93 -14.98 4.18 14.74
C GLU A 93 -14.74 5.68 15.02
N GLY A 94 -14.42 6.05 16.26
CA GLY A 94 -14.18 7.45 16.64
C GLY A 94 -12.86 8.05 16.12
N LEU A 95 -11.89 7.22 15.70
CA LEU A 95 -10.58 7.72 15.29
C LEU A 95 -10.56 8.26 13.85
N PHE A 96 -11.59 7.97 13.06
CA PHE A 96 -11.66 8.29 11.64
C PHE A 96 -12.62 9.42 11.29
N LEU A 97 -13.30 10.00 12.29
CA LEU A 97 -14.36 10.99 12.06
C LEU A 97 -13.85 12.35 11.57
N ASP A 98 -12.58 12.70 11.84
CA ASP A 98 -12.03 14.03 11.56
C ASP A 98 -10.92 14.06 10.50
N SER A 99 -10.67 12.98 9.77
CA SER A 99 -9.70 13.06 8.66
C SER A 99 -10.35 13.73 7.46
N PRO A 100 -9.80 14.85 6.95
CA PRO A 100 -10.28 15.45 5.71
C PRO A 100 -10.25 14.36 4.63
N GLU A 101 -11.39 14.13 3.99
CA GLU A 101 -11.48 13.25 2.84
C GLU A 101 -10.65 13.87 1.71
N GLU A 102 -9.41 13.43 1.54
CA GLU A 102 -8.75 13.61 0.26
C GLU A 102 -9.52 12.75 -0.73
N ASP A 103 -10.48 13.38 -1.39
CA ASP A 103 -11.24 12.76 -2.47
C ASP A 103 -10.25 12.38 -3.58
N VAL A 104 -9.93 11.11 -3.63
CA VAL A 104 -9.41 10.52 -4.86
C VAL A 104 -10.46 10.83 -5.91
N ASP A 105 -10.11 11.67 -6.89
CA ASP A 105 -10.97 12.06 -7.99
C ASP A 105 -11.80 10.85 -8.44
N ALA A 106 -13.11 11.03 -8.60
CA ALA A 106 -14.06 9.95 -8.91
C ALA A 106 -13.63 9.17 -10.18
N LEU A 107 -12.96 9.83 -11.12
CA LEU A 107 -12.36 9.21 -12.29
C LEU A 107 -11.22 8.26 -11.89
N THR A 108 -10.29 8.71 -11.06
CA THR A 108 -9.17 7.89 -10.57
C THR A 108 -9.68 6.70 -9.76
N ALA A 109 -10.70 6.90 -8.91
CA ALA A 109 -11.35 5.82 -8.16
C ALA A 109 -12.00 4.79 -9.10
N SER A 110 -12.68 5.26 -10.17
CA SER A 110 -13.30 4.38 -11.17
C SER A 110 -12.27 3.59 -11.97
N PHE A 111 -11.15 4.20 -12.34
CA PHE A 111 -10.07 3.51 -13.06
C PHE A 111 -9.36 2.48 -12.18
N LEU A 112 -9.01 2.85 -10.95
CA LEU A 112 -8.35 1.96 -10.01
C LEU A 112 -9.27 0.82 -9.59
N GLY A 113 -10.57 1.08 -9.39
CA GLY A 113 -11.55 0.08 -8.95
C GLY A 113 -11.65 -1.15 -9.85
N ASN A 114 -11.29 -1.02 -11.12
CA ASN A 114 -11.32 -2.11 -12.08
C ASN A 114 -10.01 -2.92 -12.20
N LEU A 115 -8.95 -2.48 -11.53
CA LEU A 115 -7.70 -3.22 -11.50
C LEU A 115 -7.73 -4.27 -10.37
N PRO A 116 -7.04 -5.41 -10.53
CA PRO A 116 -6.81 -6.33 -9.42
C PRO A 116 -6.16 -5.63 -8.23
N PRO A 117 -6.52 -6.01 -6.97
CA PRO A 117 -6.00 -5.36 -5.77
C PRO A 117 -4.48 -5.20 -5.73
N GLN A 118 -3.73 -6.24 -6.12
CA GLN A 118 -2.27 -6.20 -6.14
C GLN A 118 -1.72 -5.17 -7.14
N GLN A 119 -2.40 -4.96 -8.28
CA GLN A 119 -1.99 -3.96 -9.27
C GLN A 119 -2.27 -2.55 -8.75
N ARG A 120 -3.42 -2.33 -8.10
CA ARG A 120 -3.77 -1.05 -7.48
C ARG A 120 -2.76 -0.65 -6.42
N CYS A 121 -2.45 -1.57 -5.50
CA CYS A 121 -1.47 -1.32 -4.44
C CYS A 121 -0.07 -1.08 -4.99
N THR A 122 0.32 -1.80 -6.05
CA THR A 122 1.61 -1.58 -6.70
C THR A 122 1.70 -0.16 -7.27
N LEU A 123 0.65 0.31 -7.97
CA LEU A 123 0.59 1.69 -8.48
C LEU A 123 0.68 2.72 -7.35
N LEU A 124 -0.08 2.51 -6.26
CA LEU A 124 -0.07 3.43 -5.12
C LEU A 124 1.30 3.49 -4.45
N LEU A 125 1.95 2.35 -4.20
CA LEU A 125 3.26 2.33 -3.54
C LEU A 125 4.34 2.98 -4.39
N VAL A 126 4.38 2.70 -5.69
CA VAL A 126 5.43 3.22 -6.57
C VAL A 126 5.18 4.68 -6.93
N TYR A 127 3.98 5.05 -7.36
CA TYR A 127 3.69 6.42 -7.85
C TYR A 127 3.12 7.34 -6.77
N GLY A 128 2.35 6.80 -5.83
CA GLY A 128 1.75 7.60 -4.75
C GLY A 128 2.67 7.78 -3.55
N GLU A 129 3.43 6.74 -3.18
CA GLU A 129 4.32 6.76 -2.02
C GLU A 129 5.80 6.92 -2.42
N GLY A 130 6.13 6.86 -3.71
CA GLY A 130 7.48 7.04 -4.22
C GLY A 130 8.44 5.88 -3.92
N TYR A 131 7.92 4.68 -3.67
CA TYR A 131 8.75 3.52 -3.40
C TYR A 131 9.41 2.99 -4.67
N ASP A 132 10.66 2.55 -4.56
CA ASP A 132 11.27 1.75 -5.60
C ASP A 132 10.66 0.33 -5.66
N TYR A 133 11.03 -0.45 -6.66
CA TYR A 133 10.47 -1.79 -6.86
C TYR A 133 10.86 -2.77 -5.75
N GLU A 134 12.02 -2.57 -5.12
CA GLU A 134 12.50 -3.40 -4.03
C GLU A 134 11.69 -3.14 -2.76
N ASP A 135 11.47 -1.86 -2.42
CA ASP A 135 10.68 -1.45 -1.26
C ASP A 135 9.20 -1.82 -1.42
N ALA A 136 8.61 -1.55 -2.59
CA ALA A 136 7.25 -1.98 -2.90
C ALA A 136 7.14 -3.52 -2.87
N GLY A 137 8.15 -4.24 -3.33
CA GLY A 137 8.23 -5.69 -3.26
C GLY A 137 8.26 -6.22 -1.83
N ARG A 138 9.02 -5.57 -0.94
CA ARG A 138 9.04 -5.93 0.50
C ARG A 138 7.67 -5.75 1.16
N VAL A 139 6.95 -4.68 0.82
CA VAL A 139 5.58 -4.43 1.32
C VAL A 139 4.61 -5.49 0.80
N LEU A 140 4.68 -5.83 -0.48
CA LEU A 140 3.75 -6.73 -1.16
C LEU A 140 4.17 -8.21 -1.12
N ASP A 141 5.22 -8.54 -0.36
CA ASP A 141 5.80 -9.88 -0.28
C ASP A 141 6.02 -10.49 -1.67
N SER A 142 6.69 -9.75 -2.53
CA SER A 142 6.87 -10.09 -3.95
C SER A 142 8.23 -9.65 -4.47
N PRO A 143 8.87 -10.42 -5.37
CA PRO A 143 10.11 -9.99 -6.03
C PRO A 143 9.92 -8.68 -6.82
N PRO A 144 10.98 -7.85 -6.97
CA PRO A 144 10.93 -6.60 -7.75
C PRO A 144 10.44 -6.80 -9.20
N ASP A 145 10.80 -7.90 -9.84
CA ASP A 145 10.34 -8.23 -11.19
C ASP A 145 8.82 -8.44 -11.24
N THR A 146 8.24 -8.99 -10.16
CA THR A 146 6.78 -9.13 -10.04
C THR A 146 6.11 -7.77 -9.89
N VAL A 147 6.72 -6.85 -9.13
CA VAL A 147 6.27 -5.45 -9.02
C VAL A 147 6.26 -4.78 -10.39
N ALA A 148 7.37 -4.88 -11.13
CA ALA A 148 7.49 -4.36 -12.48
C ALA A 148 6.41 -4.95 -13.43
N ALA A 149 6.22 -6.26 -13.41
CA ALA A 149 5.22 -6.93 -14.24
C ALA A 149 3.77 -6.50 -13.89
N ARG A 150 3.48 -6.24 -12.60
CA ARG A 150 2.18 -5.71 -12.16
C ARG A 150 1.95 -4.29 -12.69
N LEU A 151 2.98 -3.44 -12.67
CA LEU A 151 2.91 -2.07 -13.21
C LEU A 151 2.64 -2.09 -14.72
N ILE A 152 3.35 -2.93 -15.49
CA ILE A 152 3.13 -3.06 -16.94
C ILE A 152 1.67 -3.44 -17.22
N ARG A 153 1.15 -4.46 -16.53
CA ARG A 153 -0.24 -4.91 -16.74
C ARG A 153 -1.25 -3.82 -16.34
N ALA A 154 -1.00 -3.12 -15.23
CA ALA A 154 -1.86 -2.02 -14.80
C ALA A 154 -1.85 -0.89 -15.82
N SER A 155 -0.67 -0.47 -16.30
CA SER A 155 -0.53 0.57 -17.32
C SER A 155 -1.21 0.18 -18.65
N ALA A 156 -1.06 -1.07 -19.08
CA ALA A 156 -1.72 -1.58 -20.29
C ALA A 156 -3.25 -1.55 -20.13
N SER A 157 -3.78 -1.98 -18.99
CA SER A 157 -5.21 -1.94 -18.70
C SER A 157 -5.77 -0.51 -18.68
N LEU A 158 -5.00 0.44 -18.13
CA LEU A 158 -5.38 1.86 -18.13
C LEU A 158 -5.34 2.46 -19.53
N ALA A 159 -4.29 2.17 -20.32
CA ALA A 159 -4.15 2.65 -21.68
C ALA A 159 -5.28 2.15 -22.59
N ASP A 160 -5.65 0.87 -22.48
CA ASP A 160 -6.75 0.26 -23.22
C ASP A 160 -8.08 0.97 -22.92
N ARG A 161 -8.36 1.26 -21.65
CA ARG A 161 -9.58 1.95 -21.20
C ARG A 161 -9.65 3.41 -21.61
N LEU A 162 -8.51 4.07 -21.72
CA LEU A 162 -8.42 5.46 -22.20
C LEU A 162 -8.45 5.55 -23.73
N GLY A 163 -8.54 4.41 -24.42
CA GLY A 163 -8.47 4.37 -25.89
C GLY A 163 -7.06 4.66 -26.45
N LEU A 164 -6.03 4.61 -25.58
CA LEU A 164 -4.64 4.87 -25.94
C LEU A 164 -3.89 3.59 -26.32
N GLY A 165 -4.55 2.44 -26.31
CA GLY A 165 -3.93 1.12 -26.52
C GLY A 165 -3.20 0.92 -27.85
N ALA A 166 -3.46 1.76 -28.84
CA ALA A 166 -2.77 1.72 -30.13
C ALA A 166 -1.45 2.53 -30.18
N GLN A 167 -1.13 3.30 -29.13
CA GLN A 167 0.01 4.23 -29.11
C GLN A 167 1.17 3.77 -28.23
N VAL A 168 1.01 2.71 -27.45
CA VAL A 168 2.12 2.15 -26.64
C VAL A 168 2.79 1.06 -27.47
N PRO A 169 4.01 1.26 -27.98
CA PRO A 169 4.70 0.22 -28.74
C PRO A 169 4.95 -0.99 -27.84
N ALA A 170 4.67 -2.18 -28.35
CA ALA A 170 4.87 -3.46 -27.64
C ALA A 170 6.34 -3.71 -27.19
N SER A 171 7.27 -2.89 -27.67
CA SER A 171 8.70 -2.89 -27.33
C SER A 171 9.12 -1.82 -26.31
N ALA A 172 8.17 -1.05 -25.75
CA ALA A 172 8.50 -0.05 -24.74
C ALA A 172 8.93 -0.76 -23.46
N THR A 173 10.23 -0.72 -23.19
CA THR A 173 10.82 -1.15 -21.94
C THR A 173 10.42 -0.15 -20.85
N ILE A 174 10.23 -0.61 -19.62
CA ILE A 174 9.87 0.25 -18.46
C ILE A 174 10.80 1.48 -18.35
N GLU A 175 12.08 1.32 -18.65
CA GLU A 175 13.08 2.41 -18.68
C GLU A 175 12.78 3.48 -19.72
N THR A 176 12.12 3.13 -20.82
CA THR A 176 11.76 4.08 -21.88
C THR A 176 10.50 4.87 -21.53
N LEU A 177 9.56 4.26 -20.80
CA LEU A 177 8.31 4.90 -20.37
C LEU A 177 8.50 5.73 -19.10
N TYR A 178 9.43 5.34 -18.22
CA TYR A 178 9.72 5.99 -16.95
C TYR A 178 11.23 6.02 -16.72
N PRO A 179 11.96 7.02 -17.28
CA PRO A 179 13.37 7.20 -16.98
C PRO A 179 13.54 7.41 -15.47
N LYS A 180 14.42 6.62 -14.85
CA LYS A 180 14.81 6.84 -13.45
C LYS A 180 15.13 8.31 -13.27
N GLY A 181 14.49 8.97 -12.31
CA GLY A 181 14.83 10.33 -11.93
C GLY A 181 16.32 10.46 -11.61
N PRO A 182 16.90 11.67 -11.67
CA PRO A 182 18.32 11.86 -11.47
C PRO A 182 18.76 11.24 -10.16
N GLN A 183 19.65 10.25 -10.24
CA GLN A 183 20.34 9.72 -9.07
C GLN A 183 21.19 10.85 -8.51
N GLU A 184 20.81 11.40 -7.36
CA GLU A 184 21.71 12.27 -6.60
C GLU A 184 22.93 11.43 -6.22
N HIS A 185 24.01 11.60 -6.98
CA HIS A 185 25.33 11.16 -6.58
C HIS A 185 25.68 11.90 -5.28
N HIS A 186 25.52 11.24 -4.15
CA HIS A 186 26.23 11.62 -2.94
C HIS A 186 27.71 11.33 -3.19
N ASP A 187 28.39 12.34 -3.74
CA ASP A 187 29.85 12.39 -3.83
C ASP A 187 30.39 12.45 -2.39
N ARG A 188 30.85 11.29 -1.90
CA ARG A 188 31.66 11.21 -0.68
C ARG A 188 33.08 11.55 -1.08
N THR A 189 33.43 12.82 -1.02
CA THR A 189 34.82 13.23 -1.09
C THR A 189 35.31 13.68 0.30
N GLN A 190 36.21 12.88 0.87
CA GLN A 190 37.24 13.13 1.90
C GLN A 190 36.80 13.77 3.23
#